data_74fa5adfb396296b343bdd734ee60e6a
#
_entry.id   74fa5adfb396296b343bdd734ee60e6a
#
_cell.length_a   1.000
_cell.length_b   1.000
_cell.length_c   1.000
_cell.angle_alpha   90.00
_cell.angle_beta   90.00
_cell.angle_gamma   90.00
#
_symmetry.space_group_name_H-M   'P 1'
#
loop_
_entity.id
_entity.type
_entity.pdbx_description
1 polymer ?
#
loop_
_entity_poly.entity_id
_entity_poly.type
_entity_poly.pdbx_seq_one_letter_code
_entity_poly.pdbx_strand_id
1 'polypeptide(L)'
;MKITMPKQFQDFLKSIGLSIENILEQAGIPNILWKEEIQLSTEEYYLFLKKIDEVITDEQISAISNIDNLNVFIPSFFAALSSKNGLEGLKRLAKYKKLIGPVFLEIKEFEEIVQVQYFFEQREKELPRFAVLNEQLMLINLLNKGIGKKISPVSVTSPFEYGELLTKEINSTINKAKQNEVIFSMKDLKKPFLTANNIMVEYLEPQLKQKLAEMESETFETFASRVQKKLFQLIPSGQFGLENVAEEFGISG
;
A
#
# COMPACT_ATOMS: atom_id res chain seq x y z
N MET A 1 0.21 10.10 -8.73
CA MET A 1 -0.97 9.33 -8.23
C MET A 1 -1.50 9.98 -6.97
N LYS A 2 -2.83 9.91 -6.71
CA LYS A 2 -3.42 10.30 -5.42
C LYS A 2 -3.75 9.05 -4.61
N ILE A 3 -3.32 9.01 -3.37
CA ILE A 3 -3.57 7.90 -2.44
C ILE A 3 -4.62 8.37 -1.45
N THR A 4 -5.70 7.61 -1.33
CA THR A 4 -6.79 7.91 -0.40
C THR A 4 -6.65 7.07 0.86
N MET A 5 -6.59 7.74 2.01
CA MET A 5 -6.62 7.11 3.33
C MET A 5 -8.03 7.34 3.94
N PRO A 6 -8.90 6.32 3.94
CA PRO A 6 -10.26 6.45 4.44
C PRO A 6 -10.28 6.62 5.97
N LYS A 7 -11.34 7.21 6.49
CA LYS A 7 -11.53 7.49 7.92
C LYS A 7 -11.35 6.25 8.78
N GLN A 8 -11.88 5.11 8.35
CA GLN A 8 -11.77 3.85 9.08
C GLN A 8 -10.32 3.42 9.30
N PHE A 9 -9.44 3.65 8.29
CA PHE A 9 -8.02 3.33 8.43
C PHE A 9 -7.31 4.33 9.37
N GLN A 10 -7.68 5.61 9.32
CA GLN A 10 -7.18 6.62 10.26
C GLN A 10 -7.55 6.26 11.70
N ASP A 11 -8.80 5.90 11.94
CA ASP A 11 -9.30 5.49 13.26
C ASP A 11 -8.63 4.21 13.76
N PHE A 12 -8.38 3.25 12.84
CA PHE A 12 -7.61 2.05 13.15
C PHE A 12 -6.16 2.38 13.58
N LEU A 13 -5.43 3.22 12.84
CA LEU A 13 -4.07 3.64 13.22
C LEU A 13 -4.06 4.32 14.60
N LYS A 14 -5.05 5.18 14.85
CA LYS A 14 -5.21 5.83 16.16
C LYS A 14 -5.48 4.80 17.28
N SER A 15 -6.27 3.78 17.01
CA SER A 15 -6.61 2.74 18.00
C SER A 15 -5.40 1.90 18.43
N ILE A 16 -4.40 1.78 17.57
CA ILE A 16 -3.13 1.09 17.89
C ILE A 16 -2.04 2.06 18.41
N GLY A 17 -2.42 3.29 18.73
CA GLY A 17 -1.54 4.27 19.37
C GLY A 17 -0.67 5.09 18.40
N LEU A 18 -0.96 5.11 17.10
CA LEU A 18 -0.28 5.97 16.13
C LEU A 18 -1.01 7.31 16.01
N SER A 19 -0.32 8.39 16.33
CA SER A 19 -0.83 9.75 16.14
C SER A 19 -0.63 10.22 14.71
N ILE A 20 -1.66 10.05 13.87
CA ILE A 20 -1.63 10.48 12.46
C ILE A 20 -1.37 11.99 12.38
N GLU A 21 -1.94 12.77 13.28
CA GLU A 21 -1.74 14.23 13.35
C GLU A 21 -0.25 14.58 13.45
N ASN A 22 0.44 13.99 14.44
CA ASN A 22 1.87 14.22 14.62
C ASN A 22 2.70 13.73 13.42
N ILE A 23 2.32 12.60 12.83
CA ILE A 23 3.02 12.05 11.67
C ILE A 23 2.87 12.98 10.45
N LEU A 24 1.66 13.50 10.19
CA LEU A 24 1.41 14.44 9.10
C LEU A 24 2.17 15.75 9.32
N GLU A 25 2.14 16.31 10.54
CA GLU A 25 2.86 17.52 10.89
C GLU A 25 4.37 17.36 10.68
N GLN A 26 4.96 16.28 11.18
CA GLN A 26 6.39 15.99 11.00
C GLN A 26 6.78 15.71 9.54
N ALA A 27 5.83 15.24 8.73
CA ALA A 27 6.02 15.04 7.29
C ALA A 27 5.85 16.35 6.49
N GLY A 28 5.49 17.47 7.15
CA GLY A 28 5.18 18.74 6.49
C GLY A 28 3.88 18.69 5.66
N ILE A 29 3.00 17.74 5.97
CA ILE A 29 1.71 17.57 5.31
C ILE A 29 0.65 18.33 6.12
N PRO A 30 -0.16 19.21 5.50
CA PRO A 30 -1.19 19.95 6.22
C PRO A 30 -2.15 19.03 6.97
N ASN A 31 -2.50 19.40 8.20
CA ASN A 31 -3.49 18.66 8.97
C ASN A 31 -4.88 18.81 8.32
N ILE A 32 -5.38 17.70 7.78
CA ILE A 32 -6.68 17.59 7.10
C ILE A 32 -7.57 16.51 7.73
N LEU A 33 -7.34 16.19 9.00
CA LEU A 33 -8.06 15.14 9.75
C LEU A 33 -9.56 15.42 9.94
N TRP A 34 -10.00 16.63 9.67
CA TRP A 34 -11.42 17.00 9.61
C TRP A 34 -12.15 16.45 8.38
N LYS A 35 -11.40 15.96 7.36
CA LYS A 35 -11.96 15.30 6.19
C LYS A 35 -12.20 13.82 6.46
N GLU A 36 -13.27 13.27 5.90
CA GLU A 36 -13.53 11.83 5.96
C GLU A 36 -12.44 11.01 5.26
N GLU A 37 -11.78 11.60 4.25
CA GLU A 37 -10.69 10.99 3.50
C GLU A 37 -9.51 11.94 3.42
N ILE A 38 -8.33 11.44 3.77
CA ILE A 38 -7.05 12.12 3.52
C ILE A 38 -6.56 11.69 2.14
N GLN A 39 -6.27 12.66 1.29
CA GLN A 39 -5.66 12.42 -0.02
C GLN A 39 -4.22 12.90 -0.02
N LEU A 40 -3.31 11.97 -0.29
CA LEU A 40 -1.87 12.22 -0.37
C LEU A 40 -1.40 12.03 -1.82
N SER A 41 -0.50 12.89 -2.27
CA SER A 41 0.29 12.63 -3.48
C SER A 41 1.28 11.47 -3.22
N THR A 42 1.87 10.90 -4.26
CA THR A 42 2.90 9.87 -4.13
C THR A 42 4.06 10.35 -3.25
N GLU A 43 4.46 11.62 -3.38
CA GLU A 43 5.54 12.21 -2.58
C GLU A 43 5.16 12.34 -1.10
N GLU A 44 3.98 12.92 -0.82
CA GLU A 44 3.48 13.05 0.55
C GLU A 44 3.30 11.68 1.22
N TYR A 45 2.85 10.67 0.46
CA TYR A 45 2.74 9.32 0.98
C TYR A 45 4.11 8.72 1.32
N TYR A 46 5.13 8.97 0.50
CA TYR A 46 6.50 8.54 0.81
C TYR A 46 7.04 9.20 2.08
N LEU A 47 6.81 10.51 2.24
CA LEU A 47 7.18 11.23 3.46
C LEU A 47 6.42 10.71 4.68
N PHE A 48 5.13 10.42 4.53
CA PHE A 48 4.31 9.79 5.57
C PHE A 48 4.87 8.42 5.98
N LEU A 49 5.24 7.57 5.02
CA LEU A 49 5.87 6.27 5.31
C LEU A 49 7.21 6.42 6.06
N LYS A 50 8.02 7.41 5.70
CA LYS A 50 9.28 7.69 6.41
C LYS A 50 9.04 8.15 7.84
N LYS A 51 8.04 8.99 8.05
CA LYS A 51 7.73 9.50 9.40
C LYS A 51 7.08 8.46 10.29
N ILE A 52 6.22 7.60 9.75
CA ILE A 52 5.69 6.48 10.51
C ILE A 52 6.81 5.51 10.91
N ASP A 53 7.79 5.27 10.05
CA ASP A 53 8.93 4.39 10.30
C ASP A 53 9.81 4.85 11.48
N GLU A 54 9.87 6.16 11.75
CA GLU A 54 10.63 6.73 12.87
C GLU A 54 9.99 6.43 14.24
N VAL A 55 8.69 6.13 14.29
CA VAL A 55 7.92 6.03 15.54
C VAL A 55 7.22 4.68 15.74
N ILE A 56 7.11 3.86 14.71
CA ILE A 56 6.34 2.62 14.74
C ILE A 56 7.08 1.49 15.45
N THR A 57 6.36 0.76 16.30
CA THR A 57 6.89 -0.44 16.98
C THR A 57 6.59 -1.72 16.19
N ASP A 58 7.27 -2.81 16.52
CA ASP A 58 7.01 -4.12 15.90
C ASP A 58 5.59 -4.65 16.20
N GLU A 59 5.03 -4.35 17.37
CA GLU A 59 3.65 -4.69 17.74
C GLU A 59 2.64 -3.95 16.84
N GLN A 60 2.91 -2.69 16.54
CA GLN A 60 2.08 -1.89 15.65
C GLN A 60 2.20 -2.37 14.20
N ILE A 61 3.40 -2.76 13.74
CA ILE A 61 3.58 -3.37 12.42
C ILE A 61 2.79 -4.69 12.34
N SER A 62 2.87 -5.55 13.35
CA SER A 62 2.09 -6.79 13.45
C SER A 62 0.59 -6.50 13.36
N ALA A 63 0.09 -5.50 14.09
CA ALA A 63 -1.32 -5.11 14.06
C ALA A 63 -1.77 -4.60 12.69
N ILE A 64 -0.94 -3.77 12.00
CA ILE A 64 -1.25 -3.24 10.66
C ILE A 64 -1.20 -4.36 9.61
N SER A 65 -0.25 -5.29 9.73
CA SER A 65 -0.13 -6.40 8.77
C SER A 65 -1.18 -7.49 8.95
N ASN A 66 -1.99 -7.44 10.00
CA ASN A 66 -3.07 -8.39 10.22
C ASN A 66 -4.21 -8.15 9.24
N ILE A 67 -4.45 -9.13 8.37
CA ILE A 67 -5.45 -9.05 7.31
C ILE A 67 -6.88 -8.92 7.86
N ASP A 68 -7.18 -9.43 9.03
CA ASP A 68 -8.50 -9.30 9.65
C ASP A 68 -8.84 -7.84 9.97
N ASN A 69 -7.83 -7.01 10.22
CA ASN A 69 -8.01 -5.57 10.41
C ASN A 69 -8.14 -4.80 9.09
N LEU A 70 -7.54 -5.28 8.00
CA LEU A 70 -7.42 -4.56 6.73
C LEU A 70 -8.52 -4.88 5.71
N ASN A 71 -9.00 -6.12 5.67
CA ASN A 71 -9.96 -6.58 4.65
C ASN A 71 -11.30 -5.83 4.71
N VAL A 72 -11.64 -5.25 5.87
CA VAL A 72 -12.90 -4.52 6.10
C VAL A 72 -12.96 -3.21 5.31
N PHE A 73 -11.81 -2.55 5.09
CA PHE A 73 -11.75 -1.23 4.45
C PHE A 73 -10.88 -1.17 3.19
N ILE A 74 -10.26 -2.29 2.80
CA ILE A 74 -9.44 -2.35 1.57
C ILE A 74 -10.00 -3.45 0.65
N PRO A 75 -10.89 -3.11 -0.30
CA PRO A 75 -11.55 -4.09 -1.18
C PRO A 75 -10.60 -4.99 -1.97
N SER A 76 -9.39 -4.51 -2.29
CA SER A 76 -8.38 -5.30 -3.02
C SER A 76 -7.90 -6.51 -2.21
N PHE A 77 -7.77 -6.39 -0.88
CA PHE A 77 -7.43 -7.53 -0.02
C PHE A 77 -8.58 -8.51 0.07
N PHE A 78 -9.82 -8.00 0.16
CA PHE A 78 -10.99 -8.86 0.20
C PHE A 78 -11.16 -9.66 -1.10
N ALA A 79 -10.94 -9.01 -2.25
CA ALA A 79 -10.96 -9.69 -3.55
C ALA A 79 -9.84 -10.74 -3.66
N ALA A 80 -8.64 -10.45 -3.12
CA ALA A 80 -7.54 -11.42 -3.10
C ALA A 80 -7.86 -12.64 -2.23
N LEU A 81 -8.42 -12.45 -1.03
CA LEU A 81 -8.87 -13.53 -0.15
C LEU A 81 -10.00 -14.36 -0.74
N SER A 82 -10.86 -13.76 -1.56
CA SER A 82 -11.97 -14.46 -2.24
C SER A 82 -11.52 -15.31 -3.43
N SER A 83 -10.23 -15.28 -3.78
CA SER A 83 -9.66 -16.07 -4.87
C SER A 83 -9.66 -17.57 -4.55
N LYS A 84 -9.60 -18.42 -5.57
CA LYS A 84 -9.67 -19.87 -5.38
C LYS A 84 -8.44 -20.47 -4.69
N ASN A 85 -7.28 -19.81 -4.81
CA ASN A 85 -6.03 -20.24 -4.18
C ASN A 85 -5.05 -19.06 -4.01
N GLY A 86 -3.91 -19.31 -3.34
CA GLY A 86 -2.92 -18.29 -3.06
C GLY A 86 -2.31 -17.64 -4.29
N LEU A 87 -2.02 -18.40 -5.33
CA LEU A 87 -1.43 -17.88 -6.55
C LEU A 87 -2.34 -16.84 -7.23
N GLU A 88 -3.63 -17.18 -7.37
CA GLU A 88 -4.61 -16.23 -7.91
C GLU A 88 -4.84 -15.03 -7.00
N GLY A 89 -4.83 -15.24 -5.68
CA GLY A 89 -4.91 -14.18 -4.69
C GLY A 89 -3.76 -13.18 -4.83
N LEU A 90 -2.52 -13.67 -4.94
CA LEU A 90 -1.33 -12.83 -5.18
C LEU A 90 -1.43 -12.05 -6.48
N LYS A 91 -1.79 -12.70 -7.58
CA LYS A 91 -1.95 -12.05 -8.89
C LYS A 91 -3.02 -10.95 -8.86
N ARG A 92 -4.14 -11.23 -8.20
CA ARG A 92 -5.23 -10.25 -8.05
C ARG A 92 -4.80 -9.09 -7.17
N LEU A 93 -4.11 -9.35 -6.06
CA LEU A 93 -3.57 -8.29 -5.22
C LEU A 93 -2.57 -7.42 -5.99
N ALA A 94 -1.60 -8.01 -6.70
CA ALA A 94 -0.64 -7.29 -7.52
C ALA A 94 -1.32 -6.39 -8.56
N LYS A 95 -2.35 -6.89 -9.22
CA LYS A 95 -3.13 -6.14 -10.21
C LYS A 95 -3.79 -4.89 -9.63
N TYR A 96 -4.34 -4.98 -8.42
CA TYR A 96 -5.10 -3.89 -7.80
C TYR A 96 -4.31 -3.15 -6.71
N LYS A 97 -3.02 -3.43 -6.56
CA LYS A 97 -2.17 -2.82 -5.52
C LYS A 97 -2.09 -1.30 -5.66
N LYS A 98 -2.13 -0.78 -6.89
CA LYS A 98 -2.21 0.66 -7.16
C LYS A 98 -3.35 1.38 -6.43
N LEU A 99 -4.48 0.71 -6.21
CA LEU A 99 -5.62 1.27 -5.50
C LEU A 99 -5.37 1.43 -3.99
N ILE A 100 -4.35 0.76 -3.45
CA ILE A 100 -3.99 0.80 -2.03
C ILE A 100 -2.93 1.87 -1.78
N GLY A 101 -1.92 1.94 -2.67
CA GLY A 101 -0.81 2.86 -2.51
C GLY A 101 0.27 2.65 -3.58
N PRO A 102 1.35 3.45 -3.53
CA PRO A 102 2.40 3.47 -4.55
C PRO A 102 3.48 2.39 -4.33
N VAL A 103 3.15 1.32 -3.63
CA VAL A 103 4.00 0.14 -3.49
C VAL A 103 3.48 -0.96 -4.41
N PHE A 104 4.32 -1.47 -5.26
CA PHE A 104 4.00 -2.46 -6.28
C PHE A 104 4.56 -3.83 -5.93
N LEU A 105 3.93 -4.85 -6.49
CA LEU A 105 4.33 -6.26 -6.43
C LEU A 105 4.73 -6.71 -7.83
N GLU A 106 5.91 -7.26 -7.96
CA GLU A 106 6.33 -8.01 -9.13
C GLU A 106 6.37 -9.49 -8.79
N ILE A 107 5.64 -10.31 -9.58
CA ILE A 107 5.51 -11.74 -9.34
C ILE A 107 6.19 -12.47 -10.49
N LYS A 108 7.17 -13.33 -10.15
CA LYS A 108 7.83 -14.23 -11.09
C LYS A 108 7.52 -15.66 -10.71
N GLU A 109 6.96 -16.40 -11.67
CA GLU A 109 6.58 -17.79 -11.49
C GLU A 109 7.66 -18.70 -12.07
N PHE A 110 8.07 -19.67 -11.29
CA PHE A 110 8.94 -20.77 -11.67
C PHE A 110 8.22 -22.09 -11.44
N GLU A 111 8.80 -23.19 -11.84
CA GLU A 111 8.15 -24.50 -11.76
C GLU A 111 7.74 -24.85 -10.30
N GLU A 112 8.65 -24.67 -9.34
CA GLU A 112 8.42 -25.06 -7.95
C GLU A 112 8.22 -23.87 -6.99
N ILE A 113 8.57 -22.66 -7.39
CA ILE A 113 8.53 -21.47 -6.53
C ILE A 113 7.88 -20.28 -7.22
N VAL A 114 7.41 -19.36 -6.40
CA VAL A 114 6.93 -18.04 -6.82
C VAL A 114 7.70 -16.98 -6.03
N GLN A 115 8.36 -16.11 -6.73
CA GLN A 115 9.11 -14.98 -6.21
C GLN A 115 8.23 -13.73 -6.24
N VAL A 116 8.14 -13.03 -5.13
CA VAL A 116 7.41 -11.76 -5.02
C VAL A 116 8.38 -10.70 -4.55
N GLN A 117 8.56 -9.66 -5.36
CA GLN A 117 9.39 -8.49 -5.05
C GLN A 117 8.53 -7.24 -4.86
N TYR A 118 9.01 -6.33 -4.02
CA TYR A 118 8.32 -5.08 -3.68
C TYR A 118 9.20 -3.89 -4.07
N PHE A 119 8.57 -2.86 -4.57
CA PHE A 119 9.23 -1.60 -4.90
C PHE A 119 8.25 -0.42 -4.85
N PHE A 120 8.80 0.76 -4.63
CA PHE A 120 8.03 1.99 -4.70
C PHE A 120 7.78 2.41 -6.16
N GLU A 121 6.73 3.17 -6.43
CA GLU A 121 6.39 3.66 -7.78
C GLU A 121 7.58 4.37 -8.45
N GLN A 122 8.28 5.21 -7.71
CA GLN A 122 9.54 5.82 -8.10
C GLN A 122 10.66 4.86 -7.70
N ARG A 123 11.12 4.03 -8.63
CA ARG A 123 12.04 2.91 -8.38
C ARG A 123 13.41 3.31 -7.81
N GLU A 124 13.78 4.58 -7.93
CA GLU A 124 14.97 5.18 -7.32
C GLU A 124 14.82 5.41 -5.81
N LYS A 125 13.60 5.41 -5.29
CA LYS A 125 13.32 5.54 -3.87
C LYS A 125 13.31 4.19 -3.19
N GLU A 126 14.16 4.04 -2.18
CA GLU A 126 14.15 2.86 -1.32
C GLU A 126 12.93 2.89 -0.39
N LEU A 127 12.28 1.74 -0.23
CA LEU A 127 11.18 1.61 0.72
C LEU A 127 11.70 1.74 2.17
N PRO A 128 11.07 2.53 3.05
CA PRO A 128 11.39 2.56 4.47
C PRO A 128 11.18 1.18 5.13
N ARG A 129 11.84 0.95 6.29
CA ARG A 129 11.76 -0.31 7.03
C ARG A 129 10.31 -0.75 7.25
N PHE A 130 9.48 0.14 7.80
CA PHE A 130 8.06 -0.14 8.02
C PHE A 130 7.37 -0.68 6.77
N ALA A 131 7.54 -0.01 5.63
CA ALA A 131 6.87 -0.42 4.40
C ALA A 131 7.31 -1.82 3.94
N VAL A 132 8.61 -2.14 4.02
CA VAL A 132 9.13 -3.47 3.66
C VAL A 132 8.56 -4.55 4.57
N LEU A 133 8.68 -4.37 5.88
CA LEU A 133 8.25 -5.37 6.86
C LEU A 133 6.74 -5.59 6.78
N ASN A 134 5.98 -4.50 6.72
CA ASN A 134 4.53 -4.55 6.64
C ASN A 134 4.03 -5.25 5.35
N GLU A 135 4.62 -4.95 4.20
CA GLU A 135 4.23 -5.57 2.93
C GLU A 135 4.50 -7.08 2.93
N GLN A 136 5.66 -7.50 3.45
CA GLN A 136 6.02 -8.92 3.53
C GLN A 136 5.12 -9.69 4.50
N LEU A 137 4.84 -9.11 5.68
CA LEU A 137 3.95 -9.70 6.67
C LEU A 137 2.49 -9.76 6.17
N MET A 138 1.97 -8.68 5.57
CA MET A 138 0.63 -8.65 5.01
C MET A 138 0.41 -9.78 4.00
N LEU A 139 1.40 -10.03 3.15
CA LEU A 139 1.31 -11.07 2.14
C LEU A 139 1.27 -12.47 2.75
N ILE A 140 2.15 -12.72 3.74
CA ILE A 140 2.18 -13.98 4.47
C ILE A 140 0.85 -14.18 5.23
N ASN A 141 0.35 -13.15 5.89
CA ASN A 141 -0.91 -13.19 6.64
C ASN A 141 -2.12 -13.40 5.73
N LEU A 142 -2.14 -12.79 4.54
CA LEU A 142 -3.17 -13.03 3.53
C LEU A 142 -3.21 -14.51 3.10
N LEU A 143 -2.05 -15.10 2.83
CA LEU A 143 -1.96 -16.51 2.45
C LEU A 143 -2.33 -17.43 3.61
N ASN A 144 -1.87 -17.14 4.84
CA ASN A 144 -2.24 -17.87 6.04
C ASN A 144 -3.76 -17.87 6.26
N LYS A 145 -4.39 -16.70 6.12
CA LYS A 145 -5.85 -16.55 6.25
C LYS A 145 -6.60 -17.32 5.18
N GLY A 146 -6.19 -17.17 3.92
CA GLY A 146 -6.83 -17.85 2.80
C GLY A 146 -6.73 -19.38 2.90
N ILE A 147 -5.55 -19.91 3.24
CA ILE A 147 -5.32 -21.36 3.36
C ILE A 147 -5.87 -21.91 4.70
N GLY A 148 -6.11 -21.04 5.69
CA GLY A 148 -6.58 -21.44 7.03
C GLY A 148 -5.52 -22.07 7.92
N LYS A 149 -4.24 -21.93 7.59
CA LYS A 149 -3.10 -22.39 8.39
C LYS A 149 -1.86 -21.59 8.09
N LYS A 150 -0.94 -21.55 9.04
CA LYS A 150 0.39 -20.94 8.82
C LYS A 150 1.14 -21.69 7.73
N ILE A 151 1.65 -20.92 6.76
CA ILE A 151 2.61 -21.38 5.77
C ILE A 151 3.98 -20.82 6.12
N SER A 152 5.04 -21.52 5.70
CA SER A 152 6.40 -21.02 5.81
C SER A 152 6.87 -20.62 4.42
N PRO A 153 7.17 -19.34 4.17
CA PRO A 153 7.88 -18.97 2.96
C PRO A 153 9.16 -19.79 2.79
N VAL A 154 9.57 -20.06 1.57
CA VAL A 154 10.84 -20.72 1.27
C VAL A 154 12.00 -19.86 1.76
N SER A 155 11.89 -18.55 1.54
CA SER A 155 12.79 -17.53 2.11
C SER A 155 12.14 -16.17 2.12
N VAL A 156 12.63 -15.30 3.00
CA VAL A 156 12.34 -13.87 3.05
C VAL A 156 13.66 -13.11 2.95
N THR A 157 13.73 -12.12 2.10
CA THR A 157 14.91 -11.27 1.93
C THR A 157 14.54 -9.81 2.21
N SER A 158 15.32 -9.13 3.03
CA SER A 158 15.06 -7.75 3.44
C SER A 158 16.36 -7.00 3.72
N PRO A 159 16.45 -5.69 3.41
CA PRO A 159 17.58 -4.86 3.85
C PRO A 159 17.52 -4.55 5.35
N PHE A 160 16.38 -4.79 6.00
CA PHE A 160 16.13 -4.47 7.40
C PHE A 160 16.06 -5.73 8.27
N GLU A 161 16.41 -5.57 9.53
CA GLU A 161 16.27 -6.61 10.53
C GLU A 161 14.83 -6.65 11.06
N TYR A 162 14.38 -7.85 11.34
CA TYR A 162 13.10 -8.10 11.99
C TYR A 162 13.36 -8.28 13.49
N GLY A 163 12.51 -7.68 14.32
CA GLY A 163 12.45 -8.00 15.74
C GLY A 163 11.98 -9.42 15.98
N GLU A 164 12.15 -9.89 17.20
CA GLU A 164 11.82 -11.27 17.59
C GLU A 164 10.34 -11.62 17.32
N LEU A 165 9.44 -10.67 17.59
CA LEU A 165 8.00 -10.80 17.35
C LEU A 165 7.70 -11.07 15.87
N LEU A 166 8.18 -10.20 15.00
CA LEU A 166 7.91 -10.28 13.56
C LEU A 166 8.59 -11.50 12.92
N THR A 167 9.78 -11.88 13.39
CA THR A 167 10.47 -13.10 12.94
C THR A 167 9.65 -14.36 13.25
N LYS A 168 9.01 -14.43 14.41
CA LYS A 168 8.11 -15.53 14.77
C LYS A 168 6.86 -15.58 13.90
N GLU A 169 6.36 -14.41 13.48
CA GLU A 169 5.19 -14.33 12.59
C GLU A 169 5.52 -14.80 11.18
N ILE A 170 6.67 -14.41 10.65
CA ILE A 170 7.16 -14.83 9.32
C ILE A 170 7.34 -16.34 9.25
N ASN A 171 7.80 -16.98 10.32
CA ASN A 171 8.02 -18.42 10.39
C ASN A 171 8.89 -18.96 9.25
N SER A 172 9.97 -18.24 8.91
CA SER A 172 10.93 -18.60 7.86
C SER A 172 12.30 -17.99 8.13
N THR A 173 13.31 -18.43 7.38
CA THR A 173 14.63 -17.81 7.37
C THR A 173 14.57 -16.44 6.71
N ILE A 174 15.12 -15.43 7.40
CA ILE A 174 15.23 -14.07 6.88
C ILE A 174 16.68 -13.82 6.47
N ASN A 175 16.87 -13.51 5.20
CA ASN A 175 18.18 -13.20 4.64
C ASN A 175 18.35 -11.68 4.52
N LYS A 176 19.45 -11.14 5.05
CA LYS A 176 19.77 -9.72 4.93
C LYS A 176 20.41 -9.44 3.57
N ALA A 177 19.71 -8.71 2.72
CA ALA A 177 20.22 -8.24 1.42
C ALA A 177 19.46 -6.99 0.98
N LYS A 178 19.91 -6.34 -0.10
CA LYS A 178 19.26 -5.11 -0.61
C LYS A 178 17.86 -5.32 -1.18
N GLN A 179 17.53 -6.53 -1.60
CA GLN A 179 16.24 -6.85 -2.20
C GLN A 179 15.15 -6.98 -1.12
N ASN A 180 13.93 -6.57 -1.51
CA ASN A 180 12.72 -6.80 -0.74
C ASN A 180 11.94 -7.93 -1.40
N GLU A 181 12.05 -9.14 -0.88
CA GLU A 181 11.57 -10.33 -1.57
C GLU A 181 10.99 -11.37 -0.62
N VAL A 182 9.93 -12.04 -1.07
CA VAL A 182 9.42 -13.26 -0.43
C VAL A 182 9.30 -14.35 -1.49
N ILE A 183 9.83 -15.53 -1.20
CA ILE A 183 9.72 -16.71 -2.05
C ILE A 183 8.77 -17.71 -1.41
N PHE A 184 7.76 -18.13 -2.15
CA PHE A 184 6.79 -19.14 -1.74
C PHE A 184 6.93 -20.41 -2.55
N SER A 185 6.57 -21.55 -1.95
CA SER A 185 6.40 -22.81 -2.69
C SER A 185 5.17 -22.73 -3.60
N MET A 186 5.32 -23.09 -4.87
CA MET A 186 4.20 -23.21 -5.81
C MET A 186 3.14 -24.19 -5.29
N LYS A 187 3.56 -25.27 -4.63
CA LYS A 187 2.67 -26.26 -4.01
C LYS A 187 1.78 -25.62 -2.94
N ASP A 188 2.34 -24.74 -2.10
CA ASP A 188 1.56 -24.07 -1.05
C ASP A 188 0.59 -23.05 -1.65
N LEU A 189 1.03 -22.29 -2.64
CA LEU A 189 0.18 -21.30 -3.31
C LEU A 189 -0.98 -21.92 -4.12
N LYS A 190 -0.83 -23.15 -4.58
CA LYS A 190 -1.91 -23.89 -5.27
C LYS A 190 -2.94 -24.52 -4.34
N LYS A 191 -2.71 -24.52 -3.02
CA LYS A 191 -3.72 -24.99 -2.06
C LYS A 191 -4.98 -24.14 -2.18
N PRO A 192 -6.17 -24.76 -2.15
CA PRO A 192 -7.41 -24.00 -2.19
C PRO A 192 -7.54 -23.09 -0.97
N PHE A 193 -8.05 -21.88 -1.19
CA PHE A 193 -8.40 -20.99 -0.11
C PHE A 193 -9.71 -21.43 0.55
N LEU A 194 -9.74 -21.48 1.88
CA LEU A 194 -10.96 -21.67 2.65
C LEU A 194 -11.91 -20.46 2.54
N THR A 195 -11.36 -19.32 2.22
CA THR A 195 -12.09 -18.05 2.02
C THR A 195 -12.57 -17.85 0.58
N ALA A 196 -12.35 -18.82 -0.32
CA ALA A 196 -12.72 -18.71 -1.73
C ALA A 196 -14.22 -18.43 -1.91
N ASN A 197 -14.53 -17.38 -2.68
CA ASN A 197 -15.90 -16.97 -2.96
C ASN A 197 -16.00 -16.34 -4.35
N ASN A 198 -16.40 -17.13 -5.33
CA ASN A 198 -16.50 -16.67 -6.72
C ASN A 198 -17.54 -15.56 -6.91
N ILE A 199 -18.68 -15.61 -6.19
CA ILE A 199 -19.71 -14.57 -6.26
C ILE A 199 -19.15 -13.22 -5.83
N MET A 200 -18.34 -13.22 -4.77
CA MET A 200 -17.69 -12.00 -4.29
C MET A 200 -16.64 -11.48 -5.27
N VAL A 201 -15.88 -12.37 -5.90
CA VAL A 201 -14.92 -11.98 -6.96
C VAL A 201 -15.65 -11.33 -8.12
N GLU A 202 -16.73 -11.94 -8.62
CA GLU A 202 -17.54 -11.41 -9.72
C GLU A 202 -18.18 -10.06 -9.38
N TYR A 203 -18.54 -9.84 -8.13
CA TYR A 203 -19.09 -8.56 -7.65
C TYR A 203 -18.02 -7.46 -7.55
N LEU A 204 -16.84 -7.77 -7.00
CA LEU A 204 -15.79 -6.78 -6.74
C LEU A 204 -14.94 -6.46 -7.98
N GLU A 205 -14.68 -7.44 -8.82
CA GLU A 205 -13.72 -7.28 -9.93
C GLU A 205 -14.10 -6.15 -10.92
N PRO A 206 -15.37 -5.98 -11.33
CA PRO A 206 -15.76 -4.85 -12.17
C PRO A 206 -15.51 -3.49 -11.52
N GLN A 207 -15.82 -3.35 -10.23
CA GLN A 207 -15.64 -2.12 -9.46
C GLN A 207 -14.15 -1.76 -9.31
N LEU A 208 -13.31 -2.76 -9.00
CA LEU A 208 -11.87 -2.57 -8.90
C LEU A 208 -11.25 -2.19 -10.26
N LYS A 209 -11.70 -2.81 -11.36
CA LYS A 209 -11.28 -2.45 -12.73
C LYS A 209 -11.66 -1.03 -13.07
N GLN A 210 -12.90 -0.62 -12.76
CA GLN A 210 -13.37 0.73 -13.00
C GLN A 210 -12.53 1.75 -12.23
N LYS A 211 -12.34 1.54 -10.91
CA LYS A 211 -11.51 2.43 -10.08
C LYS A 211 -10.07 2.52 -10.58
N LEU A 212 -9.50 1.41 -11.03
CA LEU A 212 -8.15 1.41 -11.60
C LEU A 212 -8.08 2.23 -12.88
N ALA A 213 -9.06 2.08 -13.78
CA ALA A 213 -9.13 2.86 -15.02
C ALA A 213 -9.35 4.37 -14.76
N GLU A 214 -10.21 4.72 -13.80
CA GLU A 214 -10.42 6.11 -13.37
C GLU A 214 -9.11 6.70 -12.83
N MET A 215 -8.39 6.00 -11.95
CA MET A 215 -7.13 6.45 -11.40
C MET A 215 -6.04 6.59 -12.48
N GLU A 216 -6.00 5.71 -13.46
CA GLU A 216 -5.06 5.80 -14.59
C GLU A 216 -5.40 6.97 -15.52
N SER A 217 -6.69 7.28 -15.72
CA SER A 217 -7.11 8.45 -16.49
C SER A 217 -6.82 9.76 -15.76
N GLU A 218 -6.96 9.80 -14.44
CA GLU A 218 -6.61 10.98 -13.62
C GLU A 218 -5.10 11.25 -13.58
N THR A 219 -4.26 10.26 -13.88
CA THR A 219 -2.81 10.44 -13.93
C THR A 219 -2.38 11.33 -15.11
N PHE A 220 -3.24 11.50 -16.11
CA PHE A 220 -3.13 12.57 -17.11
C PHE A 220 -3.76 13.85 -16.53
N GLU A 221 -3.15 14.44 -15.51
CA GLU A 221 -3.53 15.77 -15.03
C GLU A 221 -3.44 16.73 -16.22
N THR A 222 -4.59 17.17 -16.72
CA THR A 222 -4.63 18.16 -17.78
C THR A 222 -3.98 19.44 -17.26
N PHE A 223 -3.37 20.24 -18.14
CA PHE A 223 -2.82 21.55 -17.77
C PHE A 223 -3.86 22.38 -17.00
N ALA A 224 -5.12 22.33 -17.40
CA ALA A 224 -6.24 22.99 -16.73
C ALA A 224 -6.42 22.52 -15.26
N SER A 225 -6.34 21.21 -14.97
CA SER A 225 -6.40 20.69 -13.60
C SER A 225 -5.24 21.18 -12.74
N ARG A 226 -4.03 21.25 -13.31
CA ARG A 226 -2.85 21.76 -12.63
C ARG A 226 -3.01 23.24 -12.28
N VAL A 227 -3.50 24.03 -13.23
CA VAL A 227 -3.79 25.46 -13.01
C VAL A 227 -4.84 25.65 -11.93
N GLN A 228 -5.93 24.90 -11.96
CA GLN A 228 -6.98 24.97 -10.94
C GLN A 228 -6.45 24.63 -9.54
N LYS A 229 -5.63 23.58 -9.42
CA LYS A 229 -5.02 23.20 -8.15
C LYS A 229 -4.10 24.30 -7.61
N LYS A 230 -3.29 24.90 -8.49
CA LYS A 230 -2.40 26.01 -8.11
C LYS A 230 -3.17 27.25 -7.69
N LEU A 231 -4.24 27.58 -8.40
CA LEU A 231 -5.14 28.65 -8.00
C LEU A 231 -5.65 28.47 -6.55
N PHE A 232 -6.15 27.28 -6.20
CA PHE A 232 -6.61 26.99 -4.84
C PHE A 232 -5.50 27.15 -3.78
N GLN A 233 -4.25 26.85 -4.14
CA GLN A 233 -3.11 27.05 -3.23
C GLN A 233 -2.76 28.53 -3.03
N LEU A 234 -2.95 29.36 -4.05
CA LEU A 234 -2.62 30.78 -4.04
C LEU A 234 -3.73 31.67 -3.47
N ILE A 235 -4.98 31.22 -3.42
CA ILE A 235 -6.11 31.97 -2.86
C ILE A 235 -5.83 32.50 -1.44
N PRO A 236 -5.31 31.69 -0.47
CA PRO A 236 -5.07 32.19 0.89
C PRO A 236 -4.03 33.31 0.97
N SER A 237 -3.08 33.38 0.01
CA SER A 237 -2.05 34.42 -0.05
C SER A 237 -2.50 35.68 -0.83
N GLY A 238 -3.69 35.64 -1.46
CA GLY A 238 -4.16 36.71 -2.34
C GLY A 238 -3.45 36.78 -3.71
N GLN A 239 -2.55 35.84 -4.02
CA GLN A 239 -1.71 35.82 -5.23
C GLN A 239 -2.30 34.94 -6.33
N PHE A 240 -3.59 35.00 -6.55
CA PHE A 240 -4.32 34.17 -7.52
C PHE A 240 -4.57 34.83 -8.89
N GLY A 241 -3.89 35.96 -9.16
CA GLY A 241 -3.97 36.62 -10.46
C GLY A 241 -3.33 35.78 -11.57
N LEU A 242 -3.75 36.02 -12.83
CA LEU A 242 -3.27 35.29 -14.00
C LEU A 242 -1.74 35.29 -14.12
N GLU A 243 -1.12 36.43 -13.85
CA GLU A 243 0.35 36.61 -13.90
C GLU A 243 1.06 35.74 -12.87
N ASN A 244 0.58 35.71 -11.61
CA ASN A 244 1.17 34.92 -10.54
C ASN A 244 1.03 33.40 -10.84
N VAL A 245 -0.10 33.00 -11.42
CA VAL A 245 -0.31 31.60 -11.82
C VAL A 245 0.59 31.23 -12.99
N ALA A 246 0.75 32.12 -13.99
CA ALA A 246 1.61 31.89 -15.12
C ALA A 246 3.09 31.77 -14.72
N GLU A 247 3.54 32.60 -13.79
CA GLU A 247 4.91 32.58 -13.22
C GLU A 247 5.21 31.22 -12.55
N GLU A 248 4.27 30.67 -11.79
CA GLU A 248 4.38 29.36 -11.11
C GLU A 248 4.49 28.19 -12.11
N PHE A 249 4.03 28.38 -13.34
CA PHE A 249 4.18 27.40 -14.40
C PHE A 249 5.34 27.70 -15.37
N GLY A 250 6.10 28.77 -15.11
CA GLY A 250 7.21 29.18 -15.99
C GLY A 250 6.75 29.57 -17.40
N ILE A 251 5.53 30.07 -17.53
CA ILE A 251 4.95 30.54 -18.81
C ILE A 251 4.67 32.05 -18.74
N SER A 252 4.83 32.75 -19.87
CA SER A 252 4.41 34.14 -19.97
C SER A 252 2.89 34.24 -19.96
N GLY A 253 2.37 35.13 -19.14
CA GLY A 253 0.95 35.48 -19.09
C GLY A 253 0.44 36.20 -20.37
#